data_a85d17d92d19d6fc4c2623586be47aee
#
_entry.id   a85d17d92d19d6fc4c2623586be47aee
#
_cell.length_a   1.000
_cell.length_b   1.000
_cell.length_c   1.000
_cell.angle_alpha   90.00
_cell.angle_beta   90.00
_cell.angle_gamma   90.00
#
_symmetry.space_group_name_H-M   'P 1'
#
loop_
_entity.id
_entity.type
_entity.pdbx_description
1 polymer ?
#
loop_
_entity_poly.entity_id
_entity_poly.type
_entity_poly.pdbx_seq_one_letter_code
_entity_poly.pdbx_strand_id
1 'polypeptide(L)'
;AMQTQDRYFLTLSLLNKVGSGHINAKELEEQSSVLASRISVLHGINTPEFFDKNLFRTLIDLLLEQGLLVANEEGLLTFDESLTAMTEELERVLDASLRQSILQITWQQ
;
A
#
# COMPACT_ATOMS: atom_id res chain seq x y z
N ALA A 1 -12.70 11.60 5.75
CA ALA A 1 -11.76 10.96 6.68
C ALA A 1 -11.05 9.82 5.99
N MET A 2 -9.74 9.68 6.25
CA MET A 2 -8.94 8.60 5.68
C MET A 2 -9.24 7.32 6.42
N GLN A 3 -9.47 6.25 5.66
CA GLN A 3 -9.84 4.96 6.23
C GLN A 3 -8.74 3.94 6.03
N THR A 4 -8.83 2.83 6.76
CA THR A 4 -7.86 1.73 6.67
C THR A 4 -7.72 1.22 5.24
N GLN A 5 -8.84 1.11 4.51
CA GLN A 5 -8.83 0.63 3.13
C GLN A 5 -8.03 1.53 2.18
N ASP A 6 -7.93 2.82 2.47
CA ASP A 6 -7.12 3.74 1.66
C ASP A 6 -5.65 3.38 1.77
N ARG A 7 -5.19 3.06 2.98
CA ARG A 7 -3.81 2.62 3.21
C ARG A 7 -3.54 1.25 2.58
N TYR A 8 -4.52 0.36 2.65
CA TYR A 8 -4.42 -0.94 1.97
C TYR A 8 -4.24 -0.74 0.47
N PHE A 9 -5.07 0.08 -0.13
CA PHE A 9 -5.01 0.31 -1.56
C PHE A 9 -3.66 0.92 -1.97
N LEU A 10 -3.15 1.87 -1.19
CA LEU A 10 -1.86 2.48 -1.44
C LEU A 10 -0.74 1.42 -1.45
N THR A 11 -0.69 0.60 -0.42
CA THR A 11 0.36 -0.42 -0.28
C THR A 11 0.23 -1.51 -1.34
N LEU A 12 -0.99 -1.96 -1.65
CA LEU A 12 -1.23 -2.96 -2.69
C LEU A 12 -0.88 -2.40 -4.07
N SER A 13 -1.21 -1.14 -4.33
CA SER A 13 -0.85 -0.49 -5.59
C SER A 13 0.66 -0.41 -5.77
N LEU A 14 1.38 -0.11 -4.69
CA LEU A 14 2.84 -0.06 -4.73
C LEU A 14 3.43 -1.45 -5.00
N LEU A 15 2.89 -2.50 -4.38
CA LEU A 15 3.30 -3.88 -4.64
C LEU A 15 3.07 -4.26 -6.11
N ASN A 16 1.92 -3.91 -6.65
CA ASN A 16 1.60 -4.21 -8.05
C ASN A 16 2.54 -3.47 -9.01
N LYS A 17 2.95 -2.26 -8.64
CA LYS A 17 3.90 -1.50 -9.46
C LYS A 17 5.28 -2.13 -9.46
N VAL A 18 5.82 -2.45 -8.28
CA VAL A 18 7.19 -2.99 -8.19
C VAL A 18 7.27 -4.44 -8.61
N GLY A 19 6.19 -5.20 -8.46
CA GLY A 19 6.13 -6.59 -8.84
C GLY A 19 6.59 -7.54 -7.75
N SER A 20 6.22 -8.81 -7.90
CA SER A 20 6.57 -9.87 -6.95
C SER A 20 8.08 -10.07 -6.89
N GLY A 21 8.63 -10.14 -5.68
CA GLY A 21 10.03 -10.46 -5.47
C GLY A 21 11.00 -9.30 -5.62
N HIS A 22 10.52 -8.04 -5.53
CA HIS A 22 11.37 -6.87 -5.77
C HIS A 22 11.47 -5.90 -4.59
N ILE A 23 10.76 -6.14 -3.51
CA ILE A 23 10.78 -5.25 -2.34
C ILE A 23 10.67 -6.07 -1.06
N ASN A 24 11.38 -5.65 0.00
CA ASN A 24 11.24 -6.29 1.30
C ASN A 24 10.20 -5.54 2.15
N ALA A 25 9.84 -6.13 3.29
CA ALA A 25 8.80 -5.56 4.15
C ALA A 25 9.15 -4.18 4.67
N LYS A 26 10.39 -3.96 5.07
CA LYS A 26 10.83 -2.67 5.60
C LYS A 26 10.79 -1.58 4.55
N GLU A 27 11.24 -1.88 3.34
CA GLU A 27 11.17 -0.95 2.22
C GLU A 27 9.74 -0.60 1.86
N LEU A 28 8.84 -1.59 1.86
CA LEU A 28 7.44 -1.37 1.57
C LEU A 28 6.79 -0.48 2.62
N GLU A 29 7.10 -0.71 3.89
CA GLU A 29 6.63 0.12 4.99
C GLU A 29 7.06 1.58 4.81
N GLU A 30 8.34 1.79 4.54
CA GLU A 30 8.89 3.14 4.37
C GLU A 30 8.32 3.84 3.15
N GLN A 31 8.25 3.17 2.02
CA GLN A 31 7.72 3.77 0.78
C GLN A 31 6.23 4.06 0.89
N SER A 32 5.47 3.17 1.53
CA SER A 32 4.05 3.41 1.77
C SER A 32 3.84 4.65 2.63
N SER A 33 4.63 4.81 3.69
CA SER A 33 4.55 5.97 4.57
C SER A 33 4.89 7.27 3.83
N VAL A 34 5.92 7.26 2.99
CA VAL A 34 6.31 8.42 2.20
C VAL A 34 5.20 8.82 1.22
N LEU A 35 4.63 7.86 0.51
CA LEU A 35 3.55 8.13 -0.44
C LEU A 35 2.30 8.63 0.28
N ALA A 36 1.97 8.05 1.43
CA ALA A 36 0.83 8.49 2.23
C ALA A 36 1.02 9.94 2.70
N SER A 37 2.23 10.31 3.08
CA SER A 37 2.57 11.68 3.46
C SER A 37 2.31 12.65 2.31
N ARG A 38 2.71 12.30 1.10
CA ARG A 38 2.48 13.13 -0.09
C ARG A 38 0.99 13.30 -0.39
N ILE A 39 0.22 12.22 -0.27
CA ILE A 39 -1.22 12.26 -0.47
C ILE A 39 -1.88 13.16 0.57
N SER A 40 -1.44 13.07 1.81
CA SER A 40 -1.95 13.92 2.89
C SER A 40 -1.78 15.40 2.57
N VAL A 41 -0.61 15.78 2.06
CA VAL A 41 -0.34 17.17 1.65
C VAL A 41 -1.27 17.59 0.51
N LEU A 42 -1.41 16.75 -0.51
CA LEU A 42 -2.24 17.05 -1.68
C LEU A 42 -3.71 17.26 -1.34
N HIS A 43 -4.22 16.49 -0.39
CA HIS A 43 -5.63 16.56 0.00
C HIS A 43 -5.88 17.45 1.22
N GLY A 44 -4.85 18.12 1.73
CA GLY A 44 -4.99 18.96 2.90
C GLY A 44 -5.38 18.17 4.16
N ILE A 45 -5.06 16.90 4.20
CA ILE A 45 -5.37 16.02 5.32
C ILE A 45 -4.31 16.21 6.39
N ASN A 46 -4.72 16.71 7.54
CA ASN A 46 -3.80 16.97 8.65
C ASN A 46 -3.96 15.89 9.72
N THR A 47 -3.72 14.64 9.31
CA THR A 47 -3.86 13.48 10.18
C THR A 47 -2.56 12.67 10.16
N PRO A 48 -1.66 12.89 11.14
CA PRO A 48 -0.37 12.18 11.16
C PRO A 48 -0.50 10.67 11.13
N GLU A 49 -1.56 10.11 11.69
CA GLU A 49 -1.80 8.67 11.72
C GLU A 49 -1.87 8.06 10.31
N PHE A 50 -2.25 8.84 9.30
CA PHE A 50 -2.41 8.32 7.95
C PHE A 50 -1.09 7.79 7.39
N PHE A 51 0.02 8.41 7.73
CA PHE A 51 1.34 8.00 7.24
C PHE A 51 2.24 7.40 8.31
N ASP A 52 1.67 6.97 9.45
CA ASP A 52 2.42 6.32 10.51
C ASP A 52 2.94 4.96 10.03
N LYS A 53 4.24 4.77 10.09
CA LYS A 53 4.90 3.52 9.67
C LYS A 53 4.37 2.29 10.40
N ASN A 54 3.97 2.45 11.66
CA ASN A 54 3.46 1.32 12.44
C ASN A 54 2.16 0.77 11.86
N LEU A 55 1.33 1.63 11.30
CA LEU A 55 0.09 1.19 10.66
C LEU A 55 0.39 0.38 9.40
N PHE A 56 1.37 0.80 8.61
CA PHE A 56 1.78 0.05 7.42
C PHE A 56 2.46 -1.26 7.79
N ARG A 57 3.26 -1.26 8.86
CA ARG A 57 3.88 -2.49 9.36
C ARG A 57 2.82 -3.51 9.76
N THR A 58 1.80 -3.08 10.50
CA THR A 58 0.71 -3.94 10.92
C THR A 58 -0.05 -4.51 9.73
N LEU A 59 -0.29 -3.67 8.72
CA LEU A 59 -0.96 -4.07 7.49
C LEU A 59 -0.15 -5.12 6.73
N ILE A 60 1.15 -4.90 6.58
CA ILE A 60 2.04 -5.84 5.89
C ILE A 60 2.08 -7.17 6.65
N ASP A 61 2.19 -7.12 7.98
CA ASP A 61 2.18 -8.32 8.80
C ASP A 61 0.89 -9.12 8.62
N LEU A 62 -0.24 -8.43 8.52
CA LEU A 62 -1.53 -9.08 8.28
C LEU A 62 -1.56 -9.77 6.91
N LEU A 63 -1.05 -9.13 5.87
CA LEU A 63 -0.97 -9.73 4.54
C LEU A 63 -0.08 -10.97 4.54
N LEU A 64 1.01 -10.95 5.30
CA LEU A 64 1.88 -12.11 5.47
C LEU A 64 1.16 -13.23 6.22
N GLU A 65 0.45 -12.90 7.29
CA GLU A 65 -0.32 -13.89 8.06
C GLU A 65 -1.39 -14.57 7.21
N GLN A 66 -2.03 -13.82 6.34
CA GLN A 66 -3.08 -14.35 5.47
C GLN A 66 -2.55 -15.09 4.25
N GLY A 67 -1.24 -15.09 4.06
CA GLY A 67 -0.62 -15.76 2.92
C GLY A 67 -0.76 -15.02 1.60
N LEU A 68 -1.26 -13.79 1.61
CA LEU A 68 -1.33 -12.94 0.41
C LEU A 68 0.05 -12.43 0.01
N LEU A 69 0.93 -12.28 0.98
CA LEU A 69 2.35 -12.01 0.78
C LEU A 69 3.15 -13.14 1.40
N VAL A 70 4.24 -13.52 0.73
CA VAL A 70 5.17 -14.53 1.27
C VAL A 70 6.58 -13.98 1.07
N ALA A 71 7.37 -13.96 2.15
CA ALA A 71 8.77 -13.56 2.05
C ALA A 71 9.60 -14.73 1.56
N ASN A 72 10.40 -14.52 0.52
CA ASN A 72 11.30 -15.56 0.01
C ASN A 72 12.58 -15.63 0.87
N GLU A 73 13.54 -16.45 0.47
CA GLU A 73 14.77 -16.64 1.22
C GLU A 73 15.59 -15.36 1.38
N GLU A 74 15.46 -14.44 0.44
CA GLU A 74 16.16 -13.14 0.50
C GLU A 74 15.35 -12.08 1.27
N GLY A 75 14.18 -12.44 1.79
CA GLY A 75 13.30 -11.52 2.49
C GLY A 75 12.44 -10.67 1.57
N LEU A 76 12.47 -10.92 0.27
CA LEU A 76 11.66 -10.17 -0.69
C LEU A 76 10.23 -10.69 -0.70
N LEU A 77 9.28 -9.79 -0.80
CA LEU A 77 7.86 -10.12 -0.75
C LEU A 77 7.38 -10.63 -2.10
N THR A 78 6.83 -11.84 -2.10
CA THR A 78 6.28 -12.46 -3.30
C THR A 78 4.76 -12.58 -3.17
N PHE A 79 4.08 -12.57 -4.28
CA PHE A 79 2.62 -12.66 -4.33
C PHE A 79 2.16 -13.13 -5.72
N ASP A 80 0.91 -13.51 -5.81
CA ASP A 80 0.30 -13.97 -7.05
C ASP A 80 -0.93 -13.13 -7.41
N GLU A 81 -1.76 -13.63 -8.32
CA GLU A 81 -2.95 -12.93 -8.79
C GLU A 81 -3.99 -12.68 -7.71
N SER A 82 -3.94 -13.37 -6.58
CA SER A 82 -4.86 -13.12 -5.47
C SER A 82 -4.71 -11.71 -4.93
N LEU A 83 -3.48 -11.21 -4.86
CA LEU A 83 -3.22 -9.86 -4.39
C LEU A 83 -3.72 -8.83 -5.40
N THR A 84 -3.53 -9.09 -6.68
CA THR A 84 -4.03 -8.22 -7.75
C THR A 84 -5.55 -8.14 -7.72
N ALA A 85 -6.22 -9.27 -7.54
CA ALA A 85 -7.67 -9.32 -7.43
C ALA A 85 -8.18 -8.52 -6.23
N MET A 86 -7.50 -8.62 -5.09
CA MET A 86 -7.84 -7.85 -3.90
C MET A 86 -7.68 -6.36 -4.15
N THR A 87 -6.63 -5.95 -4.85
CA THR A 87 -6.41 -4.55 -5.20
C THR A 87 -7.56 -4.02 -6.06
N GLU A 88 -7.99 -4.78 -7.04
CA GLU A 88 -9.10 -4.39 -7.92
C GLU A 88 -10.42 -4.25 -7.15
N GLU A 89 -10.67 -5.12 -6.19
CA GLU A 89 -11.87 -5.03 -5.36
C GLU A 89 -11.87 -3.78 -4.49
N LEU A 90 -10.74 -3.46 -3.88
CA LEU A 90 -10.60 -2.24 -3.08
C LEU A 90 -10.80 -0.99 -3.94
N GLU A 91 -10.29 -1.00 -5.16
CA GLU A 91 -10.43 0.12 -6.08
C GLU A 91 -11.87 0.51 -6.30
N ARG A 92 -12.79 -0.46 -6.31
CA ARG A 92 -14.21 -0.21 -6.56
C ARG A 92 -14.92 0.51 -5.42
N VAL A 93 -14.40 0.41 -4.19
CA VAL A 93 -15.07 0.99 -3.01
C VAL A 93 -14.42 2.27 -2.53
N LEU A 94 -13.32 2.69 -3.14
CA LEU A 94 -12.62 3.91 -2.75
C LEU A 94 -13.26 5.14 -3.38
N ASP A 95 -13.13 6.27 -2.68
CA ASP A 95 -13.47 7.57 -3.25
C ASP A 95 -12.64 7.81 -4.52
N ALA A 96 -13.30 8.24 -5.59
CA ALA A 96 -12.65 8.37 -6.89
C ALA A 96 -11.48 9.35 -6.88
N SER A 97 -11.62 10.47 -6.18
CA SER A 97 -10.57 11.49 -6.11
C SER A 97 -9.33 10.95 -5.41
N LEU A 98 -9.53 10.29 -4.27
CA LEU A 98 -8.43 9.71 -3.50
C LEU A 98 -7.78 8.56 -4.26
N ARG A 99 -8.57 7.70 -4.90
CA ARG A 99 -8.07 6.60 -5.72
C ARG A 99 -7.16 7.10 -6.82
N GLN A 100 -7.57 8.15 -7.54
CA GLN A 100 -6.76 8.72 -8.61
C GLN A 100 -5.46 9.31 -8.08
N SER A 101 -5.50 9.99 -6.94
CA SER A 101 -4.30 10.53 -6.31
C SER A 101 -3.32 9.43 -5.92
N ILE A 102 -3.82 8.35 -5.35
CA ILE A 102 -2.98 7.21 -4.97
C ILE A 102 -2.30 6.61 -6.21
N LEU A 103 -3.08 6.35 -7.26
CA LEU A 103 -2.53 5.76 -8.48
C LEU A 103 -1.53 6.69 -9.15
N GLN A 104 -1.84 7.98 -9.23
CA GLN A 104 -0.95 8.96 -9.84
C GLN A 104 0.38 9.03 -9.09
N ILE A 105 0.36 9.17 -7.78
CA ILE A 105 1.57 9.26 -6.97
C ILE A 105 2.37 7.95 -7.05
N THR A 106 1.69 6.80 -6.96
CA THR A 106 2.34 5.50 -7.00
C THR A 106 3.07 5.27 -8.32
N TRP A 107 2.41 5.57 -9.45
CA TRP A 107 2.96 5.26 -10.76
C TRP A 107 3.90 6.32 -11.32
N GLN A 108 4.02 7.47 -10.67
CA GLN A 108 4.97 8.53 -11.04
C GLN A 108 6.33 8.39 -10.34
N GLN A 109 6.50 7.39 -9.50
CA GLN A 109 7.75 7.19 -8.78
C GLN A 109 8.86 6.64 -9.68
#